data_2337c4f828d64f78ffd99610ef8848e1
#
_entry.id   2337c4f828d64f78ffd99610ef8848e1
#
_cell.length_a   1.000
_cell.length_b   1.000
_cell.length_c   1.000
_cell.angle_alpha   90.00
_cell.angle_beta   90.00
_cell.angle_gamma   90.00
#
_symmetry.space_group_name_H-M   'P 1'
#
loop_
_entity.id
_entity.type
_entity.pdbx_description
1 polymer ?
#
loop_
_entity_poly.entity_id
_entity_poly.type
_entity_poly.pdbx_seq_one_letter_code
_entity_poly.pdbx_strand_id
1 'polypeptide(L)'
;MKKKTRFLLVGLLVVVVLLIVAYLLIPTKNSTTISSFILNRRLLKLLVIIIVSFAIPISTVSFQTVAQNRFLTPGVLGIESLFVFIQSGLYYFESLIGLKVEQSTLIYAVTITIQIMLVLLLMNISKGMLLSNFKVLLLLTMAFSILLRNASTFLQVLMDPNEFDKLQSSLYPSFQKMNAQPILIFAALVLFGLLMIVFFKLRHKLDALHLGVDGAKMLGINTKRLSNVVIVIVIIMTSLSTILVGPLQFLGFMIANLTYQLTKEYKHGVLWLFSAILGLVIVLSAQLIVERVFLLTIPISVFIEGIGGVLYLILLVKGAKPGAA
;
A
#
# COMPACT_ATOMS: atom_id res chain seq x y z
N MET A 1 -23.56 -12.35 0.43
CA MET A 1 -22.55 -12.56 1.48
C MET A 1 -22.97 -13.77 2.32
N LYS A 2 -22.07 -14.77 2.43
CA LYS A 2 -22.31 -15.98 3.21
C LYS A 2 -22.48 -15.66 4.71
N LYS A 3 -23.32 -16.40 5.44
CA LYS A 3 -23.60 -16.18 6.88
C LYS A 3 -22.30 -16.14 7.71
N LYS A 4 -21.35 -17.06 7.42
CA LYS A 4 -20.03 -17.13 8.03
C LYS A 4 -19.20 -15.84 7.81
N THR A 5 -19.16 -15.32 6.58
CA THR A 5 -18.43 -14.09 6.24
C THR A 5 -19.00 -12.88 6.98
N ARG A 6 -20.34 -12.81 7.12
CA ARG A 6 -20.99 -11.75 7.87
C ARG A 6 -20.64 -11.78 9.36
N PHE A 7 -20.63 -12.96 9.96
CA PHE A 7 -20.25 -13.13 11.36
C PHE A 7 -18.78 -12.74 11.62
N LEU A 8 -17.86 -13.19 10.75
CA LEU A 8 -16.44 -12.80 10.83
C LEU A 8 -16.24 -11.29 10.67
N LEU A 9 -16.98 -10.66 9.76
CA LEU A 9 -16.88 -9.22 9.52
C LEU A 9 -17.35 -8.42 10.76
N VAL A 10 -18.45 -8.83 11.40
CA VAL A 10 -18.91 -8.20 12.64
C VAL A 10 -17.89 -8.37 13.76
N GLY A 11 -17.31 -9.57 13.91
CA GLY A 11 -16.25 -9.83 14.89
C GLY A 11 -15.01 -8.94 14.65
N LEU A 12 -14.55 -8.82 13.39
CA LEU A 12 -13.43 -7.94 13.04
C LEU A 12 -13.76 -6.45 13.29
N LEU A 13 -14.98 -6.00 13.04
CA LEU A 13 -15.40 -4.62 13.34
C LEU A 13 -15.35 -4.34 14.85
N VAL A 14 -15.79 -5.26 15.68
CA VAL A 14 -15.68 -5.13 17.15
C VAL A 14 -14.21 -5.01 17.57
N VAL A 15 -13.35 -5.86 17.00
CA VAL A 15 -11.89 -5.80 17.27
C VAL A 15 -11.30 -4.46 16.83
N VAL A 16 -11.68 -3.93 15.66
CA VAL A 16 -11.22 -2.60 15.19
C VAL A 16 -11.62 -1.50 16.17
N VAL A 17 -12.88 -1.50 16.64
CA VAL A 17 -13.34 -0.49 17.59
C VAL A 17 -12.54 -0.58 18.91
N LEU A 18 -12.32 -1.79 19.42
CA LEU A 18 -11.50 -1.98 20.62
C LEU A 18 -10.05 -1.51 20.42
N LEU A 19 -9.46 -1.81 19.26
CA LEU A 19 -8.08 -1.35 18.95
C LEU A 19 -8.00 0.17 18.80
N ILE A 20 -8.99 0.82 18.19
CA ILE A 20 -9.05 2.29 18.08
C ILE A 20 -9.15 2.91 19.47
N VAL A 21 -10.05 2.40 20.32
CA VAL A 21 -10.22 2.87 21.70
C VAL A 21 -8.92 2.67 22.49
N ALA A 22 -8.29 1.51 22.37
CA ALA A 22 -7.01 1.21 23.00
C ALA A 22 -5.91 2.18 22.51
N TYR A 23 -5.84 2.42 21.19
CA TYR A 23 -4.87 3.32 20.59
C TYR A 23 -5.02 4.75 21.08
N LEU A 24 -6.24 5.25 21.22
CA LEU A 24 -6.51 6.62 21.66
C LEU A 24 -6.35 6.80 23.17
N LEU A 25 -6.83 5.84 23.98
CA LEU A 25 -6.94 6.02 25.43
C LEU A 25 -5.75 5.48 26.24
N ILE A 26 -5.01 4.47 25.74
CA ILE A 26 -3.85 3.96 26.50
C ILE A 26 -2.71 4.99 26.47
N PRO A 27 -2.25 5.50 27.62
CA PRO A 27 -1.14 6.44 27.68
C PRO A 27 0.18 5.80 27.24
N THR A 28 1.10 6.60 26.71
CA THR A 28 2.48 6.16 26.47
C THR A 28 3.25 6.18 27.78
N LYS A 29 4.28 5.34 27.89
CA LYS A 29 5.10 5.18 29.12
C LYS A 29 5.62 6.51 29.70
N ASN A 30 5.73 7.53 28.85
CA ASN A 30 6.27 8.85 29.21
C ASN A 30 5.20 9.94 29.47
N SER A 31 3.90 9.62 29.39
CA SER A 31 2.84 10.61 29.61
C SER A 31 1.71 10.01 30.43
N THR A 32 1.58 10.43 31.67
CA THR A 32 0.48 10.01 32.58
C THR A 32 -0.84 10.70 32.24
N THR A 33 -0.81 11.83 31.54
CA THR A 33 -2.01 12.59 31.12
C THR A 33 -2.06 12.74 29.61
N ILE A 34 -3.24 12.51 29.02
CA ILE A 34 -3.47 12.72 27.59
C ILE A 34 -3.81 14.19 27.39
N SER A 35 -2.83 15.01 26.98
CA SER A 35 -3.10 16.39 26.59
C SER A 35 -3.84 16.43 25.24
N SER A 36 -4.62 17.50 24.98
CA SER A 36 -5.31 17.74 23.72
C SER A 36 -4.35 17.69 22.50
N PHE A 37 -3.11 18.11 22.68
CA PHE A 37 -2.07 18.06 21.66
C PHE A 37 -1.69 16.62 21.28
N ILE A 38 -1.52 15.73 22.28
CA ILE A 38 -1.23 14.31 22.04
C ILE A 38 -2.40 13.64 21.32
N LEU A 39 -3.63 13.94 21.75
CA LEU A 39 -4.83 13.38 21.14
C LEU A 39 -4.94 13.77 19.65
N ASN A 40 -4.70 15.05 19.34
CA ASN A 40 -4.76 15.53 17.95
C ASN A 40 -3.71 14.84 17.07
N ARG A 41 -2.49 14.65 17.55
CA ARG A 41 -1.46 13.87 16.84
C ARG A 41 -1.84 12.40 16.64
N ARG A 42 -2.47 11.78 17.64
CA ARG A 42 -2.99 10.39 17.50
C ARG A 42 -4.11 10.29 16.48
N LEU A 43 -5.01 11.27 16.44
CA LEU A 43 -6.08 11.32 15.43
C LEU A 43 -5.52 11.46 14.01
N LEU A 44 -4.53 12.32 13.79
CA LEU A 44 -3.88 12.46 12.48
C LEU A 44 -3.21 11.15 12.05
N LYS A 45 -2.49 10.48 12.94
CA LYS A 45 -1.91 9.15 12.66
C LYS A 45 -3.00 8.12 12.35
N LEU A 46 -4.09 8.12 13.09
CA LEU A 46 -5.21 7.21 12.87
C LEU A 46 -5.80 7.40 11.46
N LEU A 47 -5.95 8.64 10.99
CA LEU A 47 -6.40 8.93 9.63
C LEU A 47 -5.44 8.33 8.59
N VAL A 48 -4.12 8.48 8.76
CA VAL A 48 -3.14 7.86 7.87
C VAL A 48 -3.24 6.33 7.91
N ILE A 49 -3.37 5.74 9.09
CA ILE A 49 -3.56 4.29 9.26
C ILE A 49 -4.81 3.82 8.52
N ILE A 50 -5.92 4.54 8.61
CA ILE A 50 -7.17 4.22 7.90
C ILE A 50 -6.94 4.27 6.38
N ILE A 51 -6.36 5.36 5.86
CA ILE A 51 -6.10 5.51 4.41
C ILE A 51 -5.25 4.34 3.90
N VAL A 52 -4.13 4.04 4.56
CA VAL A 52 -3.18 3.00 4.14
C VAL A 52 -3.79 1.60 4.26
N SER A 53 -4.49 1.32 5.37
CA SER A 53 -5.14 0.03 5.62
C SER A 53 -6.29 -0.28 4.66
N PHE A 54 -6.85 0.72 4.01
CA PHE A 54 -7.84 0.57 2.96
C PHE A 54 -7.18 0.56 1.57
N ALA A 55 -6.31 1.51 1.29
CA ALA A 55 -5.73 1.71 -0.03
C ALA A 55 -4.88 0.51 -0.48
N ILE A 56 -3.98 0.01 0.36
CA ILE A 56 -3.07 -1.08 -0.02
C ILE A 56 -3.82 -2.40 -0.29
N PRO A 57 -4.70 -2.91 0.61
CA PRO A 57 -5.40 -4.17 0.36
C PRO A 57 -6.38 -4.10 -0.80
N ILE A 58 -7.14 -3.01 -0.92
CA ILE A 58 -8.10 -2.81 -2.01
C ILE A 58 -7.38 -2.76 -3.35
N SER A 59 -6.27 -2.01 -3.43
CA SER A 59 -5.40 -1.96 -4.61
C SER A 59 -4.88 -3.35 -4.96
N THR A 60 -4.41 -4.11 -3.97
CA THR A 60 -3.83 -5.44 -4.19
C THR A 60 -4.88 -6.43 -4.68
N VAL A 61 -6.06 -6.49 -4.05
CA VAL A 61 -7.16 -7.36 -4.50
C VAL A 61 -7.58 -7.02 -5.93
N SER A 62 -7.71 -5.74 -6.25
CA SER A 62 -8.10 -5.28 -7.59
C SER A 62 -7.03 -5.58 -8.63
N PHE A 63 -5.75 -5.36 -8.29
CA PHE A 63 -4.61 -5.68 -9.13
C PHE A 63 -4.50 -7.17 -9.42
N GLN A 64 -4.64 -8.02 -8.41
CA GLN A 64 -4.62 -9.48 -8.54
C GLN A 64 -5.72 -9.99 -9.47
N THR A 65 -6.89 -9.36 -9.44
CA THR A 65 -7.99 -9.68 -10.35
C THR A 65 -7.65 -9.34 -11.80
N VAL A 66 -7.08 -8.16 -12.04
CA VAL A 66 -6.63 -7.75 -13.39
C VAL A 66 -5.47 -8.60 -13.89
N ALA A 67 -4.53 -8.89 -13.00
CA ALA A 67 -3.36 -9.73 -13.29
C ALA A 67 -3.71 -11.21 -13.46
N GLN A 68 -4.92 -11.64 -13.07
CA GLN A 68 -5.32 -13.05 -13.01
C GLN A 68 -4.33 -13.91 -12.22
N ASN A 69 -3.67 -13.31 -11.22
CA ASN A 69 -2.66 -13.96 -10.40
C ASN A 69 -2.66 -13.41 -8.97
N ARG A 70 -2.94 -14.27 -8.00
CA ARG A 70 -3.05 -13.94 -6.57
C ARG A 70 -1.71 -13.74 -5.87
N PHE A 71 -0.60 -14.07 -6.51
CA PHE A 71 0.75 -13.89 -5.95
C PHE A 71 1.37 -12.53 -6.28
N LEU A 72 0.76 -11.78 -7.21
CA LEU A 72 1.26 -10.48 -7.61
C LEU A 72 0.72 -9.37 -6.70
N THR A 73 1.60 -8.40 -6.43
CA THR A 73 1.25 -7.17 -5.71
C THR A 73 1.48 -5.95 -6.60
N PRO A 74 0.86 -4.80 -6.33
CA PRO A 74 1.15 -3.56 -7.07
C PRO A 74 2.62 -3.13 -7.04
N GLY A 75 3.40 -3.59 -6.04
CA GLY A 75 4.85 -3.33 -5.94
C GLY A 75 5.65 -3.77 -7.17
N VAL A 76 5.19 -4.82 -7.89
CA VAL A 76 5.84 -5.26 -9.14
C VAL A 76 5.78 -4.22 -10.26
N LEU A 77 4.89 -3.22 -10.15
CA LEU A 77 4.83 -2.09 -11.09
C LEU A 77 5.97 -1.08 -10.88
N GLY A 78 6.86 -1.30 -9.91
CA GLY A 78 8.03 -0.46 -9.67
C GLY A 78 7.78 0.81 -8.85
N ILE A 79 6.59 0.96 -8.28
CA ILE A 79 6.19 2.16 -7.51
C ILE A 79 7.14 2.41 -6.34
N GLU A 80 7.50 1.35 -5.63
CA GLU A 80 8.38 1.43 -4.46
C GLU A 80 9.84 1.69 -4.84
N SER A 81 10.33 1.05 -5.92
CA SER A 81 11.67 1.32 -6.45
C SER A 81 11.80 2.75 -6.94
N LEU A 82 10.73 3.30 -7.53
CA LEU A 82 10.67 4.68 -7.96
C LEU A 82 10.68 5.64 -6.75
N PHE A 83 9.95 5.31 -5.68
CA PHE A 83 9.98 6.08 -4.44
C PHE A 83 11.40 6.14 -3.86
N VAL A 84 12.08 4.98 -3.75
CA VAL A 84 13.47 4.92 -3.26
C VAL A 84 14.39 5.74 -4.14
N PHE A 85 14.25 5.66 -5.48
CA PHE A 85 15.06 6.42 -6.42
C PHE A 85 14.87 7.93 -6.27
N ILE A 86 13.63 8.40 -6.16
CA ILE A 86 13.33 9.84 -5.96
C ILE A 86 13.91 10.32 -4.63
N GLN A 87 13.73 9.56 -3.55
CA GLN A 87 14.28 9.93 -2.25
C GLN A 87 15.82 9.95 -2.28
N SER A 88 16.46 8.93 -2.86
CA SER A 88 17.91 8.91 -3.02
C SER A 88 18.42 10.10 -3.83
N GLY A 89 17.72 10.46 -4.91
CA GLY A 89 18.06 11.64 -5.70
C GLY A 89 17.93 12.93 -4.89
N LEU A 90 16.85 13.13 -4.16
CA LEU A 90 16.63 14.34 -3.34
C LEU A 90 17.74 14.51 -2.29
N TYR A 91 18.06 13.47 -1.51
CA TYR A 91 19.11 13.53 -0.49
C TYR A 91 20.51 13.70 -1.10
N TYR A 92 20.79 13.08 -2.26
CA TYR A 92 22.05 13.25 -2.97
C TYR A 92 22.24 14.70 -3.46
N PHE A 93 21.20 15.30 -4.06
CA PHE A 93 21.26 16.70 -4.47
C PHE A 93 21.33 17.67 -3.29
N GLU A 94 20.67 17.38 -2.17
CA GLU A 94 20.79 18.13 -0.92
C GLU A 94 22.26 18.17 -0.45
N SER A 95 22.93 17.02 -0.47
CA SER A 95 24.34 16.88 -0.12
C SER A 95 25.27 17.69 -1.07
N LEU A 96 24.98 17.69 -2.37
CA LEU A 96 25.80 18.38 -3.37
C LEU A 96 25.67 19.92 -3.32
N ILE A 97 24.43 20.40 -3.12
CA ILE A 97 24.14 21.84 -3.24
C ILE A 97 24.25 22.53 -1.86
N GLY A 98 24.32 21.76 -0.77
CA GLY A 98 24.36 22.30 0.60
C GLY A 98 23.05 22.96 1.05
N LEU A 99 21.96 22.80 0.29
CA LEU A 99 20.65 23.29 0.62
C LEU A 99 19.96 22.24 1.51
N LYS A 100 19.60 22.60 2.73
CA LYS A 100 18.75 21.74 3.57
C LYS A 100 17.36 21.70 2.96
N VAL A 101 17.04 20.58 2.34
CA VAL A 101 15.68 20.27 1.85
C VAL A 101 14.84 19.89 3.06
N GLU A 102 14.29 20.89 3.76
CA GLU A 102 13.31 20.58 4.81
C GLU A 102 12.18 19.76 4.22
N GLN A 103 11.77 18.70 4.92
CA GLN A 103 10.63 17.86 4.52
C GLN A 103 9.33 18.67 4.65
N SER A 104 9.15 19.61 3.75
CA SER A 104 7.98 20.48 3.67
C SER A 104 6.83 19.78 2.92
N THR A 105 5.60 20.25 3.15
CA THR A 105 4.40 19.79 2.41
C THR A 105 4.62 19.84 0.89
N LEU A 106 5.39 20.83 0.44
CA LEU A 106 5.69 21.06 -0.98
C LEU A 106 6.54 19.92 -1.56
N ILE A 107 7.57 19.46 -0.84
CA ILE A 107 8.44 18.35 -1.27
C ILE A 107 7.65 17.06 -1.36
N TYR A 108 6.80 16.77 -0.37
CA TYR A 108 5.91 15.61 -0.44
C TYR A 108 4.97 15.69 -1.64
N ALA A 109 4.34 16.84 -1.90
CA ALA A 109 3.46 17.04 -3.05
C ALA A 109 4.21 16.88 -4.38
N VAL A 110 5.42 17.40 -4.50
CA VAL A 110 6.27 17.24 -5.68
C VAL A 110 6.67 15.77 -5.88
N THR A 111 7.07 15.08 -4.81
CA THR A 111 7.42 13.65 -4.87
C THR A 111 6.24 12.80 -5.33
N ILE A 112 5.03 13.05 -4.79
CA ILE A 112 3.79 12.38 -5.23
C ILE A 112 3.57 12.60 -6.73
N THR A 113 3.65 13.86 -7.15
CA THR A 113 3.37 14.25 -8.54
C THR A 113 4.36 13.60 -9.50
N ILE A 114 5.66 13.67 -9.19
CA ILE A 114 6.73 13.03 -9.99
C ILE A 114 6.51 11.52 -10.04
N GLN A 115 6.22 10.87 -8.90
CA GLN A 115 6.02 9.42 -8.84
C GLN A 115 4.83 8.97 -9.70
N ILE A 116 3.68 9.62 -9.56
CA ILE A 116 2.49 9.32 -10.36
C ILE A 116 2.77 9.61 -11.84
N MET A 117 3.38 10.75 -12.15
CA MET A 117 3.66 11.15 -13.53
C MET A 117 4.60 10.17 -14.24
N LEU A 118 5.68 9.73 -13.57
CA LEU A 118 6.63 8.77 -14.13
C LEU A 118 6.00 7.40 -14.37
N VAL A 119 5.18 6.90 -13.43
CA VAL A 119 4.50 5.62 -13.64
C VAL A 119 3.46 5.72 -14.75
N LEU A 120 2.71 6.82 -14.83
CA LEU A 120 1.77 7.05 -15.94
C LEU A 120 2.49 7.20 -17.28
N LEU A 121 3.67 7.82 -17.31
CA LEU A 121 4.51 7.93 -18.50
C LEU A 121 4.98 6.54 -18.96
N LEU A 122 5.46 5.70 -18.05
CA LEU A 122 5.80 4.31 -18.36
C LEU A 122 4.62 3.53 -18.93
N MET A 123 3.43 3.68 -18.34
CA MET A 123 2.21 3.10 -18.88
C MET A 123 1.87 3.63 -20.27
N ASN A 124 2.12 4.91 -20.54
CA ASN A 124 1.84 5.51 -21.83
C ASN A 124 2.80 5.02 -22.92
N ILE A 125 4.10 4.92 -22.61
CA ILE A 125 5.13 4.35 -23.50
C ILE A 125 4.79 2.88 -23.82
N SER A 126 4.33 2.13 -22.82
CA SER A 126 3.97 0.72 -23.00
C SER A 126 2.57 0.50 -23.56
N LYS A 127 1.80 1.55 -23.91
CA LYS A 127 0.42 1.42 -24.44
C LYS A 127 0.34 0.50 -25.68
N GLY A 128 1.29 0.56 -26.59
CA GLY A 128 1.33 -0.35 -27.72
C GLY A 128 1.53 -1.82 -27.33
N MET A 129 2.35 -2.09 -26.32
CA MET A 129 2.61 -3.41 -25.74
C MET A 129 1.54 -3.86 -24.74
N LEU A 130 1.02 -2.94 -23.92
CA LEU A 130 -0.06 -3.14 -22.94
C LEU A 130 -1.35 -3.67 -23.57
N LEU A 131 -1.65 -3.20 -24.77
CA LEU A 131 -2.84 -3.60 -25.53
C LEU A 131 -2.75 -5.04 -26.01
N SER A 132 -1.56 -5.64 -26.07
CA SER A 132 -1.35 -7.00 -26.58
C SER A 132 -1.09 -8.06 -25.49
N ASN A 133 -0.34 -7.73 -24.42
CA ASN A 133 0.06 -8.77 -23.47
C ASN A 133 0.42 -8.20 -22.07
N PHE A 134 -0.47 -8.44 -21.08
CA PHE A 134 -0.23 -8.02 -19.68
C PHE A 134 1.05 -8.61 -19.08
N LYS A 135 1.47 -9.82 -19.50
CA LYS A 135 2.72 -10.44 -19.02
C LYS A 135 3.95 -9.65 -19.44
N VAL A 136 3.95 -9.11 -20.68
CA VAL A 136 5.04 -8.26 -21.18
C VAL A 136 5.14 -6.97 -20.39
N LEU A 137 4.01 -6.35 -20.02
CA LEU A 137 3.99 -5.20 -19.14
C LEU A 137 4.67 -5.50 -17.80
N LEU A 138 4.30 -6.62 -17.16
CA LEU A 138 4.89 -7.00 -15.87
C LEU A 138 6.41 -7.20 -15.99
N LEU A 139 6.87 -7.88 -17.02
CA LEU A 139 8.32 -8.08 -17.24
C LEU A 139 9.05 -6.75 -17.43
N LEU A 140 8.48 -5.83 -18.21
CA LEU A 140 9.06 -4.52 -18.47
C LEU A 140 9.10 -3.67 -17.19
N THR A 141 8.03 -3.65 -16.40
CA THR A 141 8.00 -2.92 -15.13
C THR A 141 8.95 -3.51 -14.09
N MET A 142 9.11 -4.85 -14.06
CA MET A 142 10.10 -5.52 -13.20
C MET A 142 11.53 -5.15 -13.61
N ALA A 143 11.86 -5.19 -14.90
CA ALA A 143 13.18 -4.78 -15.39
C ALA A 143 13.47 -3.32 -15.07
N PHE A 144 12.48 -2.44 -15.25
CA PHE A 144 12.60 -1.03 -14.88
C PHE A 144 12.77 -0.83 -13.37
N SER A 145 12.09 -1.62 -12.54
CA SER A 145 12.25 -1.59 -11.07
C SER A 145 13.67 -1.94 -10.65
N ILE A 146 14.28 -2.94 -11.29
CA ILE A 146 15.67 -3.35 -11.03
C ILE A 146 16.63 -2.21 -11.44
N LEU A 147 16.40 -1.58 -12.59
CA LEU A 147 17.19 -0.45 -13.04
C LEU A 147 17.14 0.72 -12.06
N LEU A 148 15.94 1.09 -11.60
CA LEU A 148 15.75 2.17 -10.61
C LEU A 148 16.41 1.84 -9.28
N ARG A 149 16.32 0.59 -8.82
CA ARG A 149 16.96 0.15 -7.59
C ARG A 149 18.48 0.24 -7.68
N ASN A 150 19.07 -0.20 -8.79
CA ASN A 150 20.52 -0.10 -9.03
C ASN A 150 20.97 1.36 -9.14
N ALA A 151 20.21 2.21 -9.83
CA ALA A 151 20.48 3.65 -9.89
C ALA A 151 20.39 4.30 -8.49
N SER A 152 19.41 3.91 -7.66
CA SER A 152 19.32 4.36 -6.27
C SER A 152 20.55 3.95 -5.46
N THR A 153 20.98 2.69 -5.57
CA THR A 153 22.17 2.19 -4.88
C THR A 153 23.43 2.95 -5.32
N PHE A 154 23.55 3.25 -6.61
CA PHE A 154 24.66 4.06 -7.12
C PHE A 154 24.69 5.44 -6.47
N LEU A 155 23.54 6.15 -6.42
CA LEU A 155 23.44 7.45 -5.73
C LEU A 155 23.79 7.36 -4.25
N GLN A 156 23.32 6.29 -3.57
CA GLN A 156 23.57 6.06 -2.15
C GLN A 156 25.05 5.84 -1.83
N VAL A 157 25.78 5.17 -2.71
CA VAL A 157 27.25 4.96 -2.55
C VAL A 157 28.03 6.27 -2.70
N LEU A 158 27.52 7.23 -3.46
CA LEU A 158 28.16 8.53 -3.65
C LEU A 158 27.82 9.56 -2.54
N MET A 159 26.89 9.22 -1.63
CA MET A 159 26.48 10.12 -0.54
C MET A 159 27.50 10.16 0.59
N ASP A 160 27.53 11.28 1.29
CA ASP A 160 28.16 11.38 2.61
C ASP A 160 27.46 10.41 3.60
N PRO A 161 28.21 9.71 4.48
CA PRO A 161 27.64 8.79 5.47
C PRO A 161 26.49 9.39 6.30
N ASN A 162 26.59 10.64 6.71
CA ASN A 162 25.53 11.31 7.48
C ASN A 162 24.23 11.49 6.68
N GLU A 163 24.34 11.81 5.39
CA GLU A 163 23.16 11.94 4.51
C GLU A 163 22.57 10.59 4.15
N PHE A 164 23.41 9.57 4.00
CA PHE A 164 22.98 8.19 3.82
C PHE A 164 22.16 7.68 5.01
N ASP A 165 22.58 7.96 6.26
CA ASP A 165 21.83 7.58 7.47
C ASP A 165 20.48 8.30 7.55
N LYS A 166 20.42 9.58 7.19
CA LYS A 166 19.16 10.32 7.09
C LYS A 166 18.23 9.72 6.03
N LEU A 167 18.76 9.41 4.84
CA LEU A 167 18.01 8.76 3.79
C LEU A 167 17.45 7.41 4.28
N GLN A 168 18.28 6.54 4.87
CA GLN A 168 17.84 5.25 5.38
C GLN A 168 16.70 5.40 6.38
N SER A 169 16.81 6.33 7.33
CA SER A 169 15.75 6.63 8.28
C SER A 169 14.46 7.11 7.60
N SER A 170 14.59 7.83 6.48
CA SER A 170 13.44 8.32 5.69
C SER A 170 12.78 7.22 4.86
N LEU A 171 13.52 6.20 4.44
CA LEU A 171 12.99 5.08 3.66
C LEU A 171 12.20 4.09 4.52
N TYR A 172 12.53 3.95 5.80
CA TYR A 172 11.76 3.05 6.68
C TYR A 172 10.31 3.52 6.85
N PRO A 173 9.33 2.63 6.68
CA PRO A 173 7.93 2.93 6.90
C PRO A 173 7.64 3.40 8.33
N SER A 174 6.93 4.53 8.44
CA SER A 174 6.53 5.08 9.72
C SER A 174 5.27 5.95 9.59
N PHE A 175 4.26 5.68 10.42
CA PHE A 175 3.04 6.50 10.50
C PHE A 175 3.26 7.86 11.18
N GLN A 176 4.48 8.15 11.65
CA GLN A 176 4.79 9.39 12.35
C GLN A 176 5.25 10.52 11.41
N LYS A 177 5.72 10.17 10.21
CA LYS A 177 6.26 11.12 9.23
C LYS A 177 5.30 12.26 8.90
N MET A 178 4.00 11.96 8.83
CA MET A 178 2.96 12.91 8.43
C MET A 178 2.38 13.74 9.57
N ASN A 179 2.82 13.55 10.82
CA ASN A 179 2.26 14.28 11.96
C ASN A 179 2.38 15.82 11.85
N ALA A 180 3.34 16.31 11.08
CA ALA A 180 3.56 17.74 10.84
C ALA A 180 2.86 18.27 9.58
N GLN A 181 2.15 17.40 8.85
CA GLN A 181 1.60 17.69 7.51
C GLN A 181 0.08 17.44 7.42
N PRO A 182 -0.76 18.08 8.23
CA PRO A 182 -2.20 17.82 8.25
C PRO A 182 -2.89 18.09 6.92
N ILE A 183 -2.47 19.13 6.19
CA ILE A 183 -3.02 19.49 4.88
C ILE A 183 -2.84 18.33 3.88
N LEU A 184 -1.68 17.69 3.89
CA LEU A 184 -1.37 16.57 3.01
C LEU A 184 -2.24 15.33 3.35
N ILE A 185 -2.47 15.08 4.64
CA ILE A 185 -3.34 13.99 5.10
C ILE A 185 -4.78 14.21 4.62
N PHE A 186 -5.31 15.42 4.74
CA PHE A 186 -6.65 15.74 4.27
C PHE A 186 -6.77 15.68 2.74
N ALA A 187 -5.77 16.18 2.01
CA ALA A 187 -5.72 16.05 0.55
C ALA A 187 -5.68 14.58 0.12
N ALA A 188 -4.88 13.74 0.81
CA ALA A 188 -4.82 12.31 0.58
C ALA A 188 -6.15 11.62 0.87
N LEU A 189 -6.85 12.01 1.93
CA LEU A 189 -8.17 11.48 2.27
C LEU A 189 -9.22 11.81 1.18
N VAL A 190 -9.22 13.04 0.70
CA VAL A 190 -10.12 13.46 -0.39
C VAL A 190 -9.82 12.68 -1.67
N LEU A 191 -8.55 12.61 -2.07
CA LEU A 191 -8.14 11.85 -3.25
C LEU A 191 -8.51 10.37 -3.12
N PHE A 192 -8.22 9.75 -1.98
CA PHE A 192 -8.60 8.38 -1.68
C PHE A 192 -10.12 8.17 -1.81
N GLY A 193 -10.93 9.06 -1.24
CA GLY A 193 -12.38 9.00 -1.32
C GLY A 193 -12.91 9.07 -2.75
N LEU A 194 -12.34 9.95 -3.58
CA LEU A 194 -12.67 10.06 -5.01
C LEU A 194 -12.33 8.76 -5.76
N LEU A 195 -11.16 8.18 -5.52
CA LEU A 195 -10.76 6.92 -6.13
C LEU A 195 -11.66 5.75 -5.71
N MET A 196 -12.09 5.72 -4.44
CA MET A 196 -13.04 4.73 -3.95
C MET A 196 -14.41 4.82 -4.62
N ILE A 197 -14.91 6.02 -4.90
CA ILE A 197 -16.15 6.22 -5.65
C ILE A 197 -16.03 5.60 -7.05
N VAL A 198 -14.88 5.80 -7.73
CA VAL A 198 -14.63 5.21 -9.06
C VAL A 198 -14.57 3.69 -8.95
N PHE A 199 -13.84 3.14 -7.99
CA PHE A 199 -13.78 1.69 -7.76
C PHE A 199 -15.16 1.09 -7.51
N PHE A 200 -15.98 1.75 -6.69
CA PHE A 200 -17.32 1.27 -6.40
C PHE A 200 -18.20 1.17 -7.65
N LYS A 201 -18.04 2.09 -8.61
CA LYS A 201 -18.72 2.02 -9.92
C LYS A 201 -18.20 0.86 -10.78
N LEU A 202 -16.92 0.47 -10.62
CA LEU A 202 -16.29 -0.59 -11.40
C LEU A 202 -16.48 -1.99 -10.81
N ARG A 203 -16.99 -2.13 -9.58
CA ARG A 203 -17.06 -3.39 -8.83
C ARG A 203 -17.68 -4.55 -9.62
N HIS A 204 -18.81 -4.33 -10.28
CA HIS A 204 -19.51 -5.38 -11.02
C HIS A 204 -18.76 -5.83 -12.28
N LYS A 205 -18.00 -4.91 -12.90
CA LYS A 205 -17.14 -5.26 -14.05
C LYS A 205 -15.93 -6.09 -13.58
N LEU A 206 -15.40 -5.81 -12.39
CA LEU A 206 -14.34 -6.61 -11.78
C LEU A 206 -14.85 -7.98 -11.32
N ASP A 207 -16.10 -8.06 -10.81
CA ASP A 207 -16.73 -9.34 -10.48
C ASP A 207 -16.83 -10.25 -11.71
N ALA A 208 -17.17 -9.69 -12.87
CA ALA A 208 -17.22 -10.44 -14.14
C ALA A 208 -15.81 -10.86 -14.61
N LEU A 209 -14.77 -10.05 -14.37
CA LEU A 209 -13.40 -10.39 -14.72
C LEU A 209 -12.87 -11.61 -13.91
N HIS A 210 -13.50 -11.94 -12.81
CA HIS A 210 -13.22 -13.16 -12.03
C HIS A 210 -13.55 -14.46 -12.80
N LEU A 211 -14.43 -14.38 -13.81
CA LEU A 211 -14.73 -15.49 -14.73
C LEU A 211 -13.63 -15.70 -15.80
N GLY A 212 -12.55 -14.93 -15.74
CA GLY A 212 -11.50 -14.87 -16.74
C GLY A 212 -11.74 -13.80 -17.80
N VAL A 213 -10.68 -13.48 -18.54
CA VAL A 213 -10.69 -12.40 -19.55
C VAL A 213 -11.71 -12.69 -20.66
N ASP A 214 -11.80 -13.95 -21.11
CA ASP A 214 -12.68 -14.31 -22.21
C ASP A 214 -14.16 -14.37 -21.75
N GLY A 215 -14.43 -14.88 -20.55
CA GLY A 215 -15.76 -14.82 -19.96
C GLY A 215 -16.27 -13.38 -19.78
N ALA A 216 -15.42 -12.46 -19.35
CA ALA A 216 -15.77 -11.04 -19.24
C ALA A 216 -16.05 -10.38 -20.60
N LYS A 217 -15.30 -10.76 -21.66
CA LYS A 217 -15.55 -10.28 -23.03
C LYS A 217 -16.90 -10.76 -23.56
N MET A 218 -17.28 -12.02 -23.31
CA MET A 218 -18.59 -12.56 -23.69
C MET A 218 -19.75 -11.79 -23.04
N LEU A 219 -19.54 -11.22 -21.86
CA LEU A 219 -20.48 -10.32 -21.17
C LEU A 219 -20.43 -8.86 -21.71
N GLY A 220 -19.73 -8.60 -22.82
CA GLY A 220 -19.65 -7.28 -23.45
C GLY A 220 -18.70 -6.31 -22.72
N ILE A 221 -17.88 -6.77 -21.79
CA ILE A 221 -16.96 -5.91 -21.05
C ILE A 221 -15.69 -5.69 -21.86
N ASN A 222 -15.32 -4.42 -22.09
CA ASN A 222 -14.03 -4.08 -22.64
C ASN A 222 -12.94 -4.28 -21.57
N THR A 223 -12.39 -5.49 -21.51
CA THR A 223 -11.41 -5.91 -20.50
C THR A 223 -10.14 -5.08 -20.56
N LYS A 224 -9.68 -4.67 -21.75
CA LYS A 224 -8.48 -3.82 -21.92
C LYS A 224 -8.67 -2.46 -21.25
N ARG A 225 -9.79 -1.79 -21.54
CA ARG A 225 -10.10 -0.48 -20.94
C ARG A 225 -10.29 -0.60 -19.42
N LEU A 226 -10.97 -1.65 -18.97
CA LEU A 226 -11.18 -1.90 -17.55
C LEU A 226 -9.84 -2.09 -16.83
N SER A 227 -8.95 -2.95 -17.35
CA SER A 227 -7.63 -3.21 -16.79
C SER A 227 -6.79 -1.92 -16.68
N ASN A 228 -6.76 -1.12 -17.76
CA ASN A 228 -6.00 0.14 -17.75
C ASN A 228 -6.51 1.10 -16.67
N VAL A 229 -7.82 1.29 -16.55
CA VAL A 229 -8.41 2.18 -15.53
C VAL A 229 -8.08 1.67 -14.13
N VAL A 230 -8.24 0.37 -13.89
CA VAL A 230 -7.96 -0.23 -12.58
C VAL A 230 -6.48 -0.10 -12.22
N ILE A 231 -5.56 -0.36 -13.18
CA ILE A 231 -4.12 -0.22 -12.94
C ILE A 231 -3.76 1.23 -12.60
N VAL A 232 -4.31 2.22 -13.30
CA VAL A 232 -4.09 3.64 -12.98
C VAL A 232 -4.53 3.95 -11.55
N ILE A 233 -5.73 3.52 -11.15
CA ILE A 233 -6.23 3.76 -9.79
C ILE A 233 -5.35 3.05 -8.75
N VAL A 234 -4.95 1.81 -9.01
CA VAL A 234 -4.04 1.03 -8.16
C VAL A 234 -2.71 1.76 -7.96
N ILE A 235 -2.12 2.28 -9.05
CA ILE A 235 -0.88 3.05 -9.00
C ILE A 235 -1.03 4.28 -8.11
N ILE A 236 -2.10 5.06 -8.31
CA ILE A 236 -2.32 6.27 -7.52
C ILE A 236 -2.52 5.93 -6.04
N MET A 237 -3.32 4.91 -5.72
CA MET A 237 -3.57 4.49 -4.34
C MET A 237 -2.32 3.96 -3.64
N THR A 238 -1.51 3.15 -4.33
CA THR A 238 -0.26 2.62 -3.77
C THR A 238 0.80 3.71 -3.63
N SER A 239 0.95 4.59 -4.63
CA SER A 239 1.85 5.75 -4.54
C SER A 239 1.48 6.66 -3.37
N LEU A 240 0.20 6.95 -3.19
CA LEU A 240 -0.30 7.73 -2.07
C LEU A 240 0.08 7.09 -0.72
N SER A 241 -0.14 5.78 -0.58
CA SER A 241 0.21 5.04 0.63
C SER A 241 1.71 5.02 0.89
N THR A 242 2.52 4.81 -0.15
CA THR A 242 3.99 4.77 -0.05
C THR A 242 4.57 6.12 0.39
N ILE A 243 4.00 7.23 -0.08
CA ILE A 243 4.48 8.56 0.32
C ILE A 243 4.04 8.93 1.73
N LEU A 244 2.81 8.56 2.13
CA LEU A 244 2.32 8.84 3.47
C LEU A 244 3.12 8.10 4.56
N VAL A 245 3.54 6.88 4.31
CA VAL A 245 4.12 6.00 5.33
C VAL A 245 5.50 5.46 4.95
N GLY A 246 5.73 5.20 3.70
CA GLY A 246 6.85 4.43 3.15
C GLY A 246 6.38 3.12 2.52
N PRO A 247 7.29 2.36 1.88
CA PRO A 247 6.96 1.11 1.20
C PRO A 247 6.54 0.01 2.19
N LEU A 248 5.37 -0.60 1.98
CA LEU A 248 4.82 -1.71 2.77
C LEU A 248 4.51 -2.91 1.86
N GLN A 249 5.57 -3.55 1.33
CA GLN A 249 5.49 -4.54 0.25
C GLN A 249 4.59 -5.74 0.57
N PHE A 250 4.77 -6.35 1.73
CA PHE A 250 4.05 -7.57 2.10
C PHE A 250 2.65 -7.34 2.65
N LEU A 251 2.32 -6.13 3.09
CA LEU A 251 1.03 -5.83 3.70
C LEU A 251 -0.15 -6.18 2.79
N GLY A 252 -0.10 -5.71 1.54
CA GLY A 252 -1.17 -5.97 0.57
C GLY A 252 -1.30 -7.45 0.24
N PHE A 253 -0.18 -8.14 0.02
CA PHE A 253 -0.14 -9.58 -0.25
C PHE A 253 -0.76 -10.39 0.89
N MET A 254 -0.30 -10.13 2.12
CA MET A 254 -0.76 -10.84 3.31
C MET A 254 -2.27 -10.67 3.51
N ILE A 255 -2.77 -9.43 3.46
CA ILE A 255 -4.18 -9.14 3.69
C ILE A 255 -5.06 -9.71 2.58
N ALA A 256 -4.66 -9.59 1.31
CA ALA A 256 -5.43 -10.11 0.18
C ALA A 256 -5.57 -11.64 0.29
N ASN A 257 -4.47 -12.36 0.54
CA ASN A 257 -4.51 -13.82 0.68
C ASN A 257 -5.31 -14.29 1.89
N LEU A 258 -5.17 -13.64 3.05
CA LEU A 258 -6.00 -13.92 4.21
C LEU A 258 -7.49 -13.66 3.92
N THR A 259 -7.79 -12.58 3.19
CA THR A 259 -9.16 -12.27 2.78
C THR A 259 -9.76 -13.38 1.94
N TYR A 260 -9.05 -13.89 0.92
CA TYR A 260 -9.54 -14.99 0.09
C TYR A 260 -9.75 -16.29 0.87
N GLN A 261 -8.85 -16.60 1.81
CA GLN A 261 -8.97 -17.80 2.62
C GLN A 261 -10.15 -17.74 3.61
N LEU A 262 -10.36 -16.59 4.24
CA LEU A 262 -11.38 -16.42 5.26
C LEU A 262 -12.79 -16.28 4.69
N THR A 263 -12.93 -15.55 3.56
CA THR A 263 -14.26 -15.21 3.03
C THR A 263 -14.80 -16.23 2.04
N LYS A 264 -13.95 -16.84 1.20
CA LYS A 264 -14.35 -17.66 0.04
C LYS A 264 -15.43 -16.97 -0.82
N GLU A 265 -15.37 -15.66 -0.92
CA GLU A 265 -16.27 -14.81 -1.70
C GLU A 265 -15.55 -14.36 -2.98
N TYR A 266 -16.34 -13.99 -4.00
CA TYR A 266 -15.82 -13.50 -5.29
C TYR A 266 -16.23 -12.05 -5.57
N LYS A 267 -17.25 -11.54 -4.87
CA LYS A 267 -17.74 -10.17 -5.07
C LYS A 267 -16.75 -9.14 -4.53
N HIS A 268 -16.24 -8.28 -5.40
CA HIS A 268 -15.25 -7.25 -5.03
C HIS A 268 -15.71 -6.33 -3.91
N GLY A 269 -16.99 -5.93 -3.88
CA GLY A 269 -17.50 -5.13 -2.78
C GLY A 269 -17.35 -5.78 -1.40
N VAL A 270 -17.46 -7.12 -1.32
CA VAL A 270 -17.26 -7.87 -0.06
C VAL A 270 -15.75 -8.04 0.20
N LEU A 271 -14.98 -8.39 -0.83
CA LEU A 271 -13.52 -8.55 -0.71
C LEU A 271 -12.84 -7.27 -0.25
N TRP A 272 -13.20 -6.13 -0.84
CA TRP A 272 -12.65 -4.83 -0.45
C TRP A 272 -12.98 -4.44 0.98
N LEU A 273 -14.26 -4.59 1.36
CA LEU A 273 -14.69 -4.27 2.73
C LEU A 273 -13.96 -5.16 3.74
N PHE A 274 -13.92 -6.47 3.48
CA PHE A 274 -13.28 -7.42 4.38
C PHE A 274 -11.76 -7.19 4.47
N SER A 275 -11.09 -6.99 3.32
CA SER A 275 -9.65 -6.72 3.28
C SER A 275 -9.27 -5.41 3.97
N ALA A 276 -10.09 -4.35 3.81
CA ALA A 276 -9.88 -3.08 4.48
C ALA A 276 -9.99 -3.19 6.01
N ILE A 277 -11.03 -3.88 6.51
CA ILE A 277 -11.22 -4.08 7.95
C ILE A 277 -10.12 -4.97 8.53
N LEU A 278 -9.75 -6.04 7.81
CA LEU A 278 -8.63 -6.91 8.20
C LEU A 278 -7.30 -6.13 8.20
N GLY A 279 -7.10 -5.24 7.23
CA GLY A 279 -5.98 -4.32 7.15
C GLY A 279 -5.89 -3.41 8.37
N LEU A 280 -7.03 -2.83 8.79
CA LEU A 280 -7.09 -2.02 10.01
C LEU A 280 -6.68 -2.82 11.25
N VAL A 281 -7.18 -4.05 11.40
CA VAL A 281 -6.80 -4.91 12.55
C VAL A 281 -5.30 -5.13 12.56
N ILE A 282 -4.72 -5.52 11.42
CA ILE A 282 -3.30 -5.86 11.35
C ILE A 282 -2.42 -4.63 11.58
N VAL A 283 -2.70 -3.52 10.90
CA VAL A 283 -1.88 -2.30 10.99
C VAL A 283 -2.01 -1.64 12.36
N LEU A 284 -3.22 -1.54 12.93
CA LEU A 284 -3.41 -0.99 14.28
C LEU A 284 -2.75 -1.86 15.35
N SER A 285 -2.85 -3.18 15.24
CA SER A 285 -2.19 -4.10 16.18
C SER A 285 -0.66 -3.97 16.08
N ALA A 286 -0.11 -3.93 14.85
CA ALA A 286 1.30 -3.73 14.63
C ALA A 286 1.78 -2.37 15.19
N GLN A 287 1.02 -1.30 14.92
CA GLN A 287 1.34 0.05 15.43
C GLN A 287 1.29 0.11 16.95
N LEU A 288 0.29 -0.50 17.59
CA LEU A 288 0.21 -0.58 19.06
C LEU A 288 1.41 -1.32 19.64
N ILE A 289 1.80 -2.45 19.07
CA ILE A 289 2.94 -3.25 19.54
C ILE A 289 4.24 -2.44 19.37
N VAL A 290 4.48 -1.87 18.20
CA VAL A 290 5.68 -1.07 17.91
C VAL A 290 5.75 0.16 18.80
N GLU A 291 4.64 0.84 19.05
CA GLU A 291 4.62 2.08 19.82
C GLU A 291 4.65 1.83 21.35
N ARG A 292 4.05 0.74 21.85
CA ARG A 292 3.89 0.48 23.28
C ARG A 292 4.90 -0.50 23.85
N VAL A 293 5.23 -1.54 23.07
CA VAL A 293 6.17 -2.59 23.52
C VAL A 293 7.58 -2.22 23.12
N PHE A 294 7.78 -1.89 21.85
CA PHE A 294 9.12 -1.60 21.30
C PHE A 294 9.50 -0.11 21.38
N LEU A 295 8.64 0.79 21.89
CA LEU A 295 8.92 2.22 22.05
C LEU A 295 9.49 2.88 20.78
N LEU A 296 9.04 2.39 19.61
CA LEU A 296 9.43 2.86 18.28
C LEU A 296 10.90 2.58 17.90
N THR A 297 11.56 1.68 18.60
CA THR A 297 12.94 1.27 18.27
C THR A 297 13.01 0.40 17.02
N ILE A 298 11.91 -0.25 16.65
CA ILE A 298 11.80 -1.12 15.48
C ILE A 298 10.85 -0.49 14.47
N PRO A 299 11.23 -0.41 13.16
CA PRO A 299 10.31 0.02 12.11
C PRO A 299 9.11 -0.91 11.99
N ILE A 300 7.93 -0.36 11.72
CA ILE A 300 6.70 -1.15 11.58
C ILE A 300 6.76 -2.14 10.40
N SER A 301 7.53 -1.82 9.35
CA SER A 301 7.74 -2.71 8.21
C SER A 301 8.36 -4.04 8.62
N VAL A 302 9.36 -4.02 9.49
CA VAL A 302 10.04 -5.24 9.97
C VAL A 302 9.04 -6.18 10.64
N PHE A 303 8.11 -5.62 11.42
CA PHE A 303 7.06 -6.40 12.08
C PHE A 303 6.06 -6.97 11.06
N ILE A 304 5.57 -6.14 10.14
CA ILE A 304 4.61 -6.55 9.10
C ILE A 304 5.25 -7.54 8.12
N GLU A 305 6.48 -7.28 7.68
CA GLU A 305 7.20 -8.12 6.72
C GLU A 305 7.61 -9.46 7.33
N GLY A 306 8.02 -9.46 8.59
CA GLY A 306 8.33 -10.70 9.31
C GLY A 306 7.11 -11.63 9.39
N ILE A 307 5.96 -11.12 9.82
CA ILE A 307 4.72 -11.90 9.87
C ILE A 307 4.25 -12.27 8.45
N GLY A 308 4.32 -11.31 7.51
CA GLY A 308 3.92 -11.53 6.12
C GLY A 308 4.76 -12.58 5.42
N GLY A 309 6.09 -12.57 5.62
CA GLY A 309 7.02 -13.56 5.09
C GLY A 309 6.75 -14.97 5.62
N VAL A 310 6.54 -15.12 6.92
CA VAL A 310 6.17 -16.40 7.52
C VAL A 310 4.84 -16.92 6.96
N LEU A 311 3.83 -16.07 6.87
CA LEU A 311 2.54 -16.41 6.27
C LEU A 311 2.70 -16.83 4.80
N TYR A 312 3.52 -16.13 4.03
CA TYR A 312 3.80 -16.49 2.64
C TYR A 312 4.39 -17.89 2.51
N LEU A 313 5.39 -18.23 3.34
CA LEU A 313 6.01 -19.55 3.35
C LEU A 313 5.00 -20.64 3.72
N ILE A 314 4.16 -20.41 4.74
CA ILE A 314 3.09 -21.35 5.13
C ILE A 314 2.11 -21.58 3.98
N LEU A 315 1.74 -20.54 3.24
CA LEU A 315 0.82 -20.63 2.10
C LEU A 315 1.43 -21.38 0.92
N LEU A 316 2.72 -21.13 0.64
CA LEU A 316 3.47 -21.87 -0.39
C LEU A 316 3.48 -23.38 -0.09
N VAL A 317 3.83 -23.76 1.13
CA VAL A 317 3.88 -25.18 1.54
C VAL A 317 2.49 -25.82 1.48
N LYS A 318 1.43 -25.12 1.90
CA LYS A 318 0.05 -25.62 1.80
C LYS A 318 -0.47 -25.70 0.37
N GLY A 319 -0.11 -24.76 -0.49
CA GLY A 319 -0.49 -24.75 -1.91
C GLY A 319 0.26 -25.77 -2.76
N ALA A 320 1.43 -26.22 -2.32
CA ALA A 320 2.23 -27.26 -2.97
C ALA A 320 1.69 -28.68 -2.73
N LYS A 321 0.64 -28.87 -1.93
CA LYS A 321 0.00 -30.20 -1.78
C LYS A 321 -0.78 -30.52 -3.04
N PRO A 322 -0.47 -31.62 -3.76
CA PRO A 322 -1.23 -32.06 -4.92
C PRO A 322 -2.63 -32.44 -4.47
N GLY A 323 -3.65 -31.68 -4.86
CA GLY A 323 -5.05 -31.96 -4.56
C GLY A 323 -5.93 -30.77 -4.13
N ALA A 324 -5.42 -29.53 -4.16
CA ALA A 324 -6.21 -28.33 -3.89
C ALA A 324 -6.32 -27.48 -5.17
N ALA A 325 -6.93 -28.08 -6.22
CA ALA A 325 -7.39 -27.38 -7.40
C ALA A 325 -8.90 -27.12 -7.27
#